data_bca23649cbc6d1b86e237bdc643ae488
#
_entry.id   bca23649cbc6d1b86e237bdc643ae488
#
_cell.length_a   1.000
_cell.length_b   1.000
_cell.length_c   1.000
_cell.angle_alpha   90.00
_cell.angle_beta   90.00
_cell.angle_gamma   90.00
#
_symmetry.space_group_name_H-M   'P 1'
#
loop_
_entity.id
_entity.type
_entity.pdbx_description
1 polymer ?
#
loop_
_entity_poly.entity_id
_entity_poly.type
_entity_poly.pdbx_seq_one_letter_code
_entity_poly.pdbx_strand_id
1 'polypeptide(L)'
;MKGITENFSWRNATIFAKASTYAYRELTEFKLEFGSDDGAEVRFYDVAGTQAYSWIEGNNLCFVFRGTEPTQWADIKADLKFRKVKSMNNPAKVHGGFFEAVDHVYGQILETIRTHPKHKLWFCGHSLGAALATLCAGRINRNDIGLYTYGSPRVVTKEYPKYIHFKHRYRFRNNNDIVTRVPPEWLGFQHISAHGGNLIYFDSKGLPHMGFKRGFMFKEWIKGMWRGFSRDRTWDSFSDHDITSYYRLCREKMVEDVAD
;
A
#
# COMPACT_ATOMS: atom_id res chain seq x y z
N MET A 1 13.98 -17.07 -7.13
CA MET A 1 14.33 -16.13 -6.03
C MET A 1 13.99 -16.79 -4.71
N LYS A 2 14.76 -16.60 -3.62
CA LYS A 2 14.36 -17.08 -2.28
C LYS A 2 13.09 -16.33 -1.87
N GLY A 3 12.11 -17.01 -1.27
CA GLY A 3 10.75 -16.50 -1.01
C GLY A 3 10.64 -15.37 0.01
N ILE A 4 9.42 -15.02 0.36
CA ILE A 4 9.06 -13.98 1.33
C ILE A 4 9.64 -14.30 2.71
N THR A 5 10.29 -13.32 3.34
CA THR A 5 10.88 -13.41 4.68
C THR A 5 9.94 -12.85 5.74
N GLU A 6 10.09 -13.29 7.00
CA GLU A 6 9.20 -12.88 8.10
C GLU A 6 9.30 -11.40 8.46
N ASN A 7 10.54 -10.91 8.56
CA ASN A 7 10.81 -9.53 8.92
C ASN A 7 10.85 -8.61 7.70
N PHE A 8 11.03 -7.31 7.94
CA PHE A 8 11.30 -6.37 6.87
C PHE A 8 12.51 -6.83 6.07
N SER A 9 12.35 -6.79 4.75
CA SER A 9 13.47 -6.94 3.82
C SER A 9 13.18 -6.16 2.54
N TRP A 10 14.23 -5.69 1.89
CA TRP A 10 14.11 -5.07 0.58
C TRP A 10 13.61 -6.04 -0.49
N ARG A 11 13.85 -7.34 -0.28
CA ARG A 11 13.28 -8.41 -1.09
C ARG A 11 11.76 -8.42 -1.01
N ASN A 12 11.18 -8.46 0.20
CA ASN A 12 9.74 -8.39 0.38
C ASN A 12 9.18 -7.11 -0.25
N ALA A 13 9.84 -5.96 0.00
CA ALA A 13 9.45 -4.69 -0.58
C ALA A 13 9.44 -4.74 -2.12
N THR A 14 10.41 -5.40 -2.73
CA THR A 14 10.49 -5.56 -4.18
C THR A 14 9.39 -6.50 -4.72
N ILE A 15 9.16 -7.64 -4.06
CA ILE A 15 8.11 -8.61 -4.46
C ILE A 15 6.73 -7.92 -4.43
N PHE A 16 6.40 -7.23 -3.33
CA PHE A 16 5.10 -6.58 -3.17
C PHE A 16 4.93 -5.33 -4.04
N ALA A 17 6.00 -4.58 -4.32
CA ALA A 17 5.96 -3.50 -5.32
C ALA A 17 5.71 -4.05 -6.72
N LYS A 18 6.37 -5.18 -7.08
CA LYS A 18 6.13 -5.88 -8.34
C LYS A 18 4.69 -6.37 -8.45
N ALA A 19 4.16 -7.01 -7.41
CA ALA A 19 2.76 -7.45 -7.39
C ALA A 19 1.80 -6.26 -7.55
N SER A 20 2.10 -5.13 -6.89
CA SER A 20 1.31 -3.90 -7.03
C SER A 20 1.37 -3.31 -8.45
N THR A 21 2.48 -3.49 -9.18
CA THR A 21 2.59 -3.12 -10.60
C THR A 21 1.74 -4.03 -11.48
N TYR A 22 1.83 -5.34 -11.24
CA TYR A 22 1.07 -6.33 -12.02
C TYR A 22 -0.43 -6.33 -11.73
N ALA A 23 -0.86 -5.79 -10.60
CA ALA A 23 -2.28 -5.62 -10.28
C ALA A 23 -3.02 -4.69 -11.26
N TYR A 24 -2.31 -3.84 -12.01
CA TYR A 24 -2.88 -3.01 -13.09
C TYR A 24 -2.95 -3.72 -14.45
N ARG A 25 -2.41 -4.92 -14.55
CA ARG A 25 -2.35 -5.71 -15.78
C ARG A 25 -3.46 -6.75 -15.84
N GLU A 26 -3.54 -7.45 -16.96
CA GLU A 26 -4.47 -8.55 -17.15
C GLU A 26 -4.15 -9.76 -16.28
N LEU A 27 -5.18 -10.55 -15.97
CA LEU A 27 -5.07 -11.77 -15.15
C LEU A 27 -4.02 -12.75 -15.68
N THR A 28 -3.92 -12.87 -17.01
CA THR A 28 -2.94 -13.76 -17.68
C THR A 28 -1.52 -13.35 -17.36
N GLU A 29 -1.21 -12.05 -17.42
CA GLU A 29 0.12 -11.54 -17.09
C GLU A 29 0.43 -11.71 -15.60
N PHE A 30 -0.56 -11.48 -14.72
CA PHE A 30 -0.40 -11.71 -13.30
C PHE A 30 -0.12 -13.19 -13.00
N LYS A 31 -0.85 -14.11 -13.65
CA LYS A 31 -0.62 -15.56 -13.52
C LYS A 31 0.74 -16.01 -14.00
N LEU A 32 1.23 -15.46 -15.11
CA LEU A 32 2.56 -15.78 -15.64
C LEU A 32 3.68 -15.36 -14.69
N GLU A 33 3.48 -14.28 -13.94
CA GLU A 33 4.49 -13.73 -13.03
C GLU A 33 4.46 -14.33 -11.63
N PHE A 34 3.26 -14.59 -11.08
CA PHE A 34 3.05 -15.01 -9.70
C PHE A 34 2.44 -16.41 -9.56
N GLY A 35 1.98 -17.01 -10.64
CA GLY A 35 1.65 -18.44 -10.67
C GLY A 35 2.93 -19.27 -10.66
N SER A 36 2.87 -20.46 -10.09
CA SER A 36 3.96 -21.42 -10.19
C SER A 36 3.63 -22.53 -11.18
N ASP A 37 4.66 -23.16 -11.74
CA ASP A 37 4.54 -24.35 -12.59
C ASP A 37 3.89 -25.53 -11.83
N ASP A 38 3.95 -25.52 -10.50
CA ASP A 38 3.34 -26.50 -9.60
C ASP A 38 1.85 -26.24 -9.35
N GLY A 39 1.20 -25.30 -10.09
CA GLY A 39 -0.21 -24.97 -9.96
C GLY A 39 -0.55 -24.11 -8.73
N ALA A 40 0.40 -23.30 -8.23
CA ALA A 40 0.09 -22.35 -7.17
C ALA A 40 -1.08 -21.47 -7.59
N GLU A 41 -2.12 -21.49 -6.77
CA GLU A 41 -3.41 -20.91 -7.06
C GLU A 41 -3.32 -19.38 -7.08
N VAL A 42 -3.48 -18.77 -8.26
CA VAL A 42 -3.75 -17.34 -8.41
C VAL A 42 -5.24 -17.15 -8.56
N ARG A 43 -5.83 -16.36 -7.65
CA ARG A 43 -7.24 -15.97 -7.73
C ARG A 43 -7.38 -14.48 -8.07
N PHE A 44 -8.40 -14.15 -8.84
CA PHE A 44 -8.80 -12.79 -9.13
C PHE A 44 -10.16 -12.50 -8.52
N TYR A 45 -10.28 -11.38 -7.87
CA TYR A 45 -11.50 -10.86 -7.25
C TYR A 45 -11.89 -9.59 -7.99
N ASP A 46 -13.13 -9.54 -8.50
CA ASP A 46 -13.68 -8.34 -9.17
C ASP A 46 -15.16 -8.22 -8.81
N VAL A 47 -15.47 -7.33 -7.91
CA VAL A 47 -16.83 -7.05 -7.47
C VAL A 47 -17.06 -5.56 -7.37
N ALA A 48 -18.06 -5.05 -8.08
CA ALA A 48 -18.46 -3.65 -8.08
C ALA A 48 -17.28 -2.68 -8.28
N GLY A 49 -16.34 -3.04 -9.19
CA GLY A 49 -15.16 -2.22 -9.51
C GLY A 49 -14.02 -2.30 -8.51
N THR A 50 -14.17 -3.08 -7.43
CA THR A 50 -13.06 -3.37 -6.52
C THR A 50 -12.35 -4.63 -7.01
N GLN A 51 -11.06 -4.48 -7.36
CA GLN A 51 -10.24 -5.55 -7.90
C GLN A 51 -9.08 -5.90 -6.98
N ALA A 52 -8.84 -7.20 -6.82
CA ALA A 52 -7.71 -7.73 -6.08
C ALA A 52 -7.25 -9.08 -6.67
N TYR A 53 -6.01 -9.45 -6.37
CA TYR A 53 -5.47 -10.77 -6.67
C TYR A 53 -4.98 -11.43 -5.39
N SER A 54 -4.98 -12.76 -5.35
CA SER A 54 -4.19 -13.51 -4.38
C SER A 54 -3.32 -14.55 -5.07
N TRP A 55 -2.18 -14.85 -4.43
CA TRP A 55 -1.28 -15.91 -4.84
C TRP A 55 -0.64 -16.58 -3.63
N ILE A 56 -0.13 -17.78 -3.82
CA ILE A 56 0.60 -18.51 -2.80
C ILE A 56 2.07 -18.52 -3.16
N GLU A 57 2.92 -18.21 -2.18
CA GLU A 57 4.38 -18.32 -2.28
C GLU A 57 4.92 -19.07 -1.05
N GLY A 58 5.21 -20.35 -1.18
CA GLY A 58 5.57 -21.22 -0.06
C GLY A 58 4.46 -21.25 1.00
N ASN A 59 4.78 -20.89 2.24
CA ASN A 59 3.80 -20.84 3.34
C ASN A 59 3.14 -19.45 3.50
N ASN A 60 3.10 -18.67 2.43
CA ASN A 60 2.56 -17.31 2.44
C ASN A 60 1.37 -17.20 1.48
N LEU A 61 0.24 -16.70 1.97
CA LEU A 61 -0.92 -16.31 1.19
C LEU A 61 -0.91 -14.78 1.05
N CYS A 62 -0.73 -14.32 -0.16
CA CYS A 62 -0.53 -12.92 -0.48
C CYS A 62 -1.75 -12.34 -1.19
N PHE A 63 -2.10 -11.10 -0.85
CA PHE A 63 -3.18 -10.35 -1.48
C PHE A 63 -2.65 -9.01 -1.97
N VAL A 64 -2.96 -8.64 -3.21
CA VAL A 64 -2.70 -7.33 -3.76
C VAL A 64 -3.99 -6.69 -4.23
N PHE A 65 -4.23 -5.44 -3.83
CA PHE A 65 -5.36 -4.65 -4.29
C PHE A 65 -4.92 -3.71 -5.41
N ARG A 66 -5.70 -3.72 -6.49
CA ARG A 66 -5.51 -2.78 -7.59
C ARG A 66 -5.89 -1.37 -7.14
N GLY A 67 -5.07 -0.39 -7.50
CA GLY A 67 -5.42 1.02 -7.40
C GLY A 67 -6.25 1.49 -8.59
N THR A 68 -6.53 2.78 -8.61
CA THR A 68 -7.15 3.43 -9.77
C THR A 68 -6.06 3.98 -10.68
N GLU A 69 -6.34 3.99 -11.98
CA GLU A 69 -5.45 4.56 -12.98
C GLU A 69 -5.15 6.05 -12.66
N PRO A 70 -3.91 6.51 -12.87
CA PRO A 70 -3.51 7.88 -12.54
C PRO A 70 -4.37 8.96 -13.20
N THR A 71 -4.91 8.67 -14.39
CA THR A 71 -5.80 9.57 -15.13
C THR A 71 -7.15 9.80 -14.46
N GLN A 72 -7.62 8.87 -13.64
CA GLN A 72 -8.91 8.93 -12.93
C GLN A 72 -8.78 9.52 -11.51
N TRP A 73 -7.56 9.84 -11.08
CA TRP A 73 -7.32 10.37 -9.73
C TRP A 73 -7.98 11.72 -9.48
N ALA A 74 -8.08 12.58 -10.50
CA ALA A 74 -8.73 13.88 -10.38
C ALA A 74 -10.22 13.71 -10.04
N ASP A 75 -10.89 12.74 -10.66
CA ASP A 75 -12.31 12.45 -10.47
C ASP A 75 -12.53 11.80 -9.09
N ILE A 76 -11.69 10.86 -8.71
CA ILE A 76 -11.74 10.23 -7.38
C ILE A 76 -11.50 11.23 -6.26
N LYS A 77 -10.58 12.18 -6.45
CA LYS A 77 -10.32 13.24 -5.48
C LYS A 77 -11.53 14.15 -5.28
N ALA A 78 -12.29 14.40 -6.34
CA ALA A 78 -13.53 15.18 -6.28
C ALA A 78 -14.68 14.38 -5.60
N ASP A 79 -14.75 13.07 -5.85
CA ASP A 79 -15.80 12.18 -5.32
C ASP A 79 -15.48 11.56 -3.95
N LEU A 80 -14.26 11.73 -3.45
CA LEU A 80 -13.87 11.29 -2.11
C LEU A 80 -14.69 12.05 -1.04
N LYS A 81 -15.98 11.72 -0.97
CA LYS A 81 -16.83 12.13 0.15
C LYS A 81 -16.23 11.59 1.43
N PHE A 82 -15.63 12.50 2.21
CA PHE A 82 -15.01 12.20 3.50
C PHE A 82 -16.04 11.76 4.54
N ARG A 83 -16.73 10.65 4.28
CA ARG A 83 -17.56 10.02 5.30
C ARG A 83 -16.67 9.11 6.14
N LYS A 84 -16.67 9.34 7.44
CA LYS A 84 -16.01 8.46 8.41
C LYS A 84 -17.00 7.45 8.92
N VAL A 85 -16.59 6.19 8.85
CA VAL A 85 -17.32 5.08 9.45
C VAL A 85 -16.50 4.49 10.59
N LYS A 86 -17.14 3.84 11.53
CA LYS A 86 -16.45 3.03 12.54
C LYS A 86 -15.82 1.84 11.86
N SER A 87 -14.59 1.51 12.20
CA SER A 87 -14.02 0.21 11.86
C SER A 87 -14.84 -0.89 12.54
N MET A 88 -15.08 -2.01 11.84
CA MET A 88 -15.98 -3.05 12.38
C MET A 88 -15.52 -3.61 13.74
N ASN A 89 -14.22 -3.68 13.98
CA ASN A 89 -13.66 -4.41 15.11
C ASN A 89 -13.03 -3.50 16.18
N ASN A 90 -13.13 -2.17 16.03
CA ASN A 90 -12.53 -1.23 16.98
C ASN A 90 -13.21 0.16 16.88
N PRO A 91 -13.08 1.02 17.92
CA PRO A 91 -13.73 2.34 17.93
C PRO A 91 -13.08 3.38 16.99
N ALA A 92 -11.94 3.08 16.39
CA ALA A 92 -11.29 3.98 15.46
C ALA A 92 -12.14 4.18 14.20
N LYS A 93 -12.01 5.34 13.60
CA LYS A 93 -12.73 5.68 12.37
C LYS A 93 -11.80 5.50 11.17
N VAL A 94 -12.41 5.09 10.07
CA VAL A 94 -11.76 4.87 8.77
C VAL A 94 -12.52 5.62 7.68
N HIS A 95 -11.90 5.76 6.52
CA HIS A 95 -12.53 6.37 5.35
C HIS A 95 -13.67 5.49 4.82
N GLY A 96 -14.90 6.01 4.81
CA GLY A 96 -16.11 5.24 4.49
C GLY A 96 -16.12 4.63 3.09
N GLY A 97 -15.78 5.40 2.08
CA GLY A 97 -15.76 4.91 0.70
C GLY A 97 -14.76 3.77 0.48
N PHE A 98 -13.56 3.87 1.08
CA PHE A 98 -12.60 2.76 0.99
C PHE A 98 -13.05 1.54 1.80
N PHE A 99 -13.73 1.77 2.92
CA PHE A 99 -14.27 0.69 3.73
C PHE A 99 -15.37 -0.08 2.99
N GLU A 100 -16.29 0.64 2.32
CA GLU A 100 -17.34 0.08 1.47
C GLU A 100 -16.75 -0.68 0.27
N ALA A 101 -15.71 -0.15 -0.36
CA ALA A 101 -15.02 -0.85 -1.44
C ALA A 101 -14.41 -2.19 -0.97
N VAL A 102 -13.83 -2.25 0.23
CA VAL A 102 -13.34 -3.51 0.80
C VAL A 102 -14.49 -4.50 1.02
N ASP A 103 -15.68 -4.05 1.43
CA ASP A 103 -16.84 -4.92 1.64
C ASP A 103 -17.21 -5.74 0.40
N HIS A 104 -17.02 -5.20 -0.79
CA HIS A 104 -17.33 -5.88 -2.04
C HIS A 104 -16.59 -7.21 -2.19
N VAL A 105 -15.32 -7.28 -1.83
CA VAL A 105 -14.47 -8.47 -2.02
C VAL A 105 -14.16 -9.22 -0.71
N TYR A 106 -14.55 -8.65 0.44
CA TYR A 106 -14.14 -9.14 1.75
C TYR A 106 -14.57 -10.58 2.03
N GLY A 107 -15.81 -10.93 1.65
CA GLY A 107 -16.32 -12.28 1.84
C GLY A 107 -15.52 -13.34 1.07
N GLN A 108 -15.17 -13.05 -0.18
CA GLN A 108 -14.35 -13.93 -1.02
C GLN A 108 -12.92 -14.06 -0.49
N ILE A 109 -12.33 -12.96 0.00
CA ILE A 109 -11.00 -12.97 0.65
C ILE A 109 -11.03 -13.83 1.92
N LEU A 110 -12.05 -13.69 2.75
CA LEU A 110 -12.20 -14.53 3.96
C LEU A 110 -12.32 -16.01 3.62
N GLU A 111 -13.05 -16.35 2.56
CA GLU A 111 -13.17 -17.74 2.12
C GLU A 111 -11.81 -18.31 1.68
N THR A 112 -11.04 -17.53 0.90
CA THR A 112 -9.68 -17.92 0.52
C THR A 112 -8.77 -18.11 1.75
N ILE A 113 -8.88 -17.26 2.76
CA ILE A 113 -8.11 -17.40 4.01
C ILE A 113 -8.52 -18.66 4.77
N ARG A 114 -9.81 -18.99 4.79
CA ARG A 114 -10.34 -20.20 5.47
C ARG A 114 -9.85 -21.50 4.82
N THR A 115 -9.71 -21.51 3.50
CA THR A 115 -9.15 -22.66 2.78
C THR A 115 -7.64 -22.82 2.96
N HIS A 116 -6.95 -21.77 3.48
CA HIS A 116 -5.51 -21.75 3.71
C HIS A 116 -5.12 -21.37 5.16
N PRO A 117 -5.63 -22.09 6.18
CA PRO A 117 -5.58 -21.66 7.58
C PRO A 117 -4.16 -21.60 8.17
N LYS A 118 -3.19 -22.31 7.57
CA LYS A 118 -1.80 -22.37 8.05
C LYS A 118 -0.88 -21.34 7.41
N HIS A 119 -1.34 -20.62 6.38
CA HIS A 119 -0.51 -19.65 5.68
C HIS A 119 -0.44 -18.34 6.47
N LYS A 120 0.75 -17.72 6.47
CA LYS A 120 0.92 -16.32 6.84
C LYS A 120 0.25 -15.42 5.82
N LEU A 121 -0.36 -14.33 6.28
CA LEU A 121 -1.08 -13.42 5.41
C LEU A 121 -0.25 -12.20 5.08
N TRP A 122 -0.21 -11.86 3.79
CA TRP A 122 0.45 -10.65 3.31
C TRP A 122 -0.53 -9.83 2.48
N PHE A 123 -0.52 -8.52 2.73
CA PHE A 123 -1.35 -7.57 2.00
C PHE A 123 -0.48 -6.49 1.40
N CYS A 124 -0.75 -6.14 0.14
CA CYS A 124 -0.06 -5.03 -0.51
C CYS A 124 -0.97 -4.28 -1.48
N GLY A 125 -0.49 -3.14 -1.93
CA GLY A 125 -1.16 -2.34 -2.94
C GLY A 125 -0.49 -0.99 -3.11
N HIS A 126 -0.84 -0.35 -4.21
CA HIS A 126 -0.38 0.98 -4.56
C HIS A 126 -1.58 1.93 -4.61
N SER A 127 -1.37 3.20 -4.20
CA SER A 127 -2.39 4.24 -4.34
C SER A 127 -3.69 3.88 -3.60
N LEU A 128 -4.84 3.92 -4.27
CA LEU A 128 -6.11 3.43 -3.74
C LEU A 128 -6.01 1.98 -3.26
N GLY A 129 -5.34 1.10 -4.02
CA GLY A 129 -5.13 -0.29 -3.62
C GLY A 129 -4.40 -0.43 -2.29
N ALA A 130 -3.47 0.48 -1.98
CA ALA A 130 -2.80 0.54 -0.68
C ALA A 130 -3.76 0.89 0.47
N ALA A 131 -4.74 1.76 0.20
CA ALA A 131 -5.81 2.08 1.15
C ALA A 131 -6.68 0.85 1.44
N LEU A 132 -7.11 0.15 0.40
CA LEU A 132 -7.93 -1.07 0.50
C LEU A 132 -7.17 -2.19 1.23
N ALA A 133 -5.90 -2.42 0.88
CA ALA A 133 -5.03 -3.39 1.56
C ALA A 133 -4.91 -3.09 3.07
N THR A 134 -4.73 -1.81 3.43
CA THR A 134 -4.64 -1.37 4.84
C THR A 134 -5.93 -1.68 5.60
N LEU A 135 -7.08 -1.38 5.01
CA LEU A 135 -8.38 -1.60 5.67
C LEU A 135 -8.76 -3.08 5.73
N CYS A 136 -8.49 -3.84 4.68
CA CYS A 136 -8.74 -5.28 4.67
C CYS A 136 -7.88 -6.01 5.71
N ALA A 137 -6.57 -5.76 5.72
CA ALA A 137 -5.65 -6.31 6.71
C ALA A 137 -6.06 -5.95 8.14
N GLY A 138 -6.41 -4.70 8.38
CA GLY A 138 -6.85 -4.22 9.69
C GLY A 138 -8.19 -4.76 10.15
N ARG A 139 -9.08 -5.14 9.23
CA ARG A 139 -10.36 -5.78 9.53
C ARG A 139 -10.18 -7.26 9.92
N ILE A 140 -9.27 -7.97 9.27
CA ILE A 140 -8.90 -9.36 9.62
C ILE A 140 -8.11 -9.38 10.92
N ASN A 141 -7.15 -8.49 11.08
CA ASN A 141 -6.40 -8.17 12.31
C ASN A 141 -5.77 -9.38 13.02
N ARG A 142 -5.19 -10.33 12.27
CA ARG A 142 -4.38 -11.43 12.79
C ARG A 142 -2.95 -10.96 13.10
N ASN A 143 -2.28 -11.60 14.05
CA ASN A 143 -0.92 -11.22 14.48
C ASN A 143 0.17 -11.50 13.43
N ASP A 144 -0.07 -12.45 12.55
CA ASP A 144 0.84 -12.93 11.51
C ASP A 144 0.70 -12.21 10.17
N ILE A 145 -0.02 -11.09 10.14
CA ILE A 145 -0.18 -10.28 8.92
C ILE A 145 1.06 -9.43 8.67
N GLY A 146 1.51 -9.41 7.40
CA GLY A 146 2.42 -8.40 6.86
C GLY A 146 1.68 -7.46 5.90
N LEU A 147 2.02 -6.17 5.94
CA LEU A 147 1.42 -5.13 5.10
C LEU A 147 2.50 -4.25 4.48
N TYR A 148 2.51 -4.19 3.15
CA TYR A 148 3.39 -3.33 2.36
C TYR A 148 2.57 -2.42 1.45
N THR A 149 2.68 -1.10 1.63
CA THR A 149 1.89 -0.13 0.88
C THR A 149 2.76 0.92 0.21
N TYR A 150 2.43 1.26 -1.03
CA TYR A 150 3.19 2.19 -1.87
C TYR A 150 2.29 3.37 -2.25
N GLY A 151 2.75 4.59 -2.00
CA GLY A 151 1.98 5.79 -2.34
C GLY A 151 0.59 5.88 -1.68
N SER A 152 0.39 5.25 -0.52
CA SER A 152 -0.92 5.18 0.14
C SER A 152 -1.44 6.54 0.56
N PRO A 153 -2.70 6.90 0.26
CA PRO A 153 -3.36 8.04 0.89
C PRO A 153 -3.58 7.81 2.38
N ARG A 154 -4.06 8.82 3.09
CA ARG A 154 -4.48 8.69 4.48
C ARG A 154 -5.84 8.02 4.55
N VAL A 155 -5.98 6.97 5.34
CA VAL A 155 -7.19 6.13 5.36
C VAL A 155 -7.80 5.94 6.73
N VAL A 156 -7.06 6.26 7.81
CA VAL A 156 -7.43 5.95 9.18
C VAL A 156 -7.23 7.14 10.12
N THR A 157 -7.88 7.11 11.27
CA THR A 157 -7.64 8.10 12.33
C THR A 157 -6.38 7.75 13.14
N LYS A 158 -5.85 8.72 13.90
CA LYS A 158 -4.62 8.56 14.71
C LYS A 158 -4.68 7.43 15.73
N GLU A 159 -5.87 7.09 16.16
CA GLU A 159 -6.11 6.04 17.15
C GLU A 159 -6.02 4.64 16.56
N TYR A 160 -6.25 4.50 15.25
CA TYR A 160 -6.33 3.20 14.57
C TYR A 160 -5.14 2.28 14.82
N PRO A 161 -3.87 2.75 14.77
CA PRO A 161 -2.72 1.89 15.03
C PRO A 161 -2.70 1.22 16.41
N LYS A 162 -3.43 1.76 17.40
CA LYS A 162 -3.54 1.17 18.76
C LYS A 162 -4.34 -0.13 18.79
N TYR A 163 -5.17 -0.35 17.76
CA TYR A 163 -6.08 -1.50 17.67
C TYR A 163 -5.59 -2.55 16.67
N ILE A 164 -4.43 -2.33 16.05
CA ILE A 164 -3.85 -3.25 15.09
C ILE A 164 -2.85 -4.17 15.77
N HIS A 165 -3.06 -5.48 15.68
CA HIS A 165 -2.25 -6.49 16.35
C HIS A 165 -0.98 -6.87 15.59
N PHE A 166 -1.00 -6.82 14.26
CA PHE A 166 0.17 -7.18 13.45
C PHE A 166 1.22 -6.07 13.43
N LYS A 167 2.51 -6.48 13.55
CA LYS A 167 3.65 -5.56 13.68
C LYS A 167 4.30 -5.19 12.34
N HIS A 168 4.26 -6.09 11.38
CA HIS A 168 4.95 -5.94 10.09
C HIS A 168 4.12 -5.08 9.13
N ARG A 169 4.19 -3.77 9.31
CA ARG A 169 3.45 -2.75 8.54
C ARG A 169 4.42 -1.73 7.98
N TYR A 170 4.62 -1.74 6.68
CA TYR A 170 5.59 -0.87 6.00
C TYR A 170 4.89 -0.02 4.95
N ARG A 171 5.10 1.27 5.01
CA ARG A 171 4.50 2.25 4.12
C ARG A 171 5.58 3.02 3.40
N PHE A 172 5.65 2.84 2.10
CA PHE A 172 6.60 3.50 1.23
C PHE A 172 6.02 4.81 0.70
N ARG A 173 6.85 5.84 0.76
CA ARG A 173 6.58 7.14 0.18
C ARG A 173 7.79 7.59 -0.62
N ASN A 174 7.56 7.91 -1.88
CA ASN A 174 8.59 8.46 -2.74
C ASN A 174 8.50 10.01 -2.72
N ASN A 175 9.58 10.66 -2.40
CA ASN A 175 9.86 12.09 -2.45
C ASN A 175 8.60 12.99 -2.28
N ASN A 176 8.16 13.63 -3.35
CA ASN A 176 7.03 14.56 -3.36
C ASN A 176 5.68 13.93 -3.74
N ASP A 177 5.55 12.59 -3.69
CA ASP A 177 4.28 11.91 -3.94
C ASP A 177 3.13 12.60 -3.19
N ILE A 178 2.26 13.28 -3.96
CA ILE A 178 1.16 14.09 -3.44
C ILE A 178 0.03 13.24 -2.89
N VAL A 179 -0.17 12.04 -3.40
CA VAL A 179 -1.26 11.14 -2.98
C VAL A 179 -1.10 10.76 -1.51
N THR A 180 0.12 10.61 -1.04
CA THR A 180 0.41 10.30 0.36
C THR A 180 0.03 11.43 1.33
N ARG A 181 -0.33 12.61 0.82
CA ARG A 181 -0.71 13.79 1.61
C ARG A 181 -2.21 14.02 1.64
N VAL A 182 -2.99 13.28 0.86
CA VAL A 182 -4.45 13.42 0.82
C VAL A 182 -5.12 12.32 1.66
N PRO A 183 -6.24 12.64 2.29
CA PRO A 183 -6.77 13.98 2.55
C PRO A 183 -5.84 14.83 3.42
N PRO A 184 -5.87 16.17 3.28
CA PRO A 184 -5.10 17.04 4.15
C PRO A 184 -5.47 16.86 5.63
N GLU A 185 -4.51 16.98 6.55
CA GLU A 185 -4.74 16.78 7.99
C GLU A 185 -5.73 17.77 8.60
N TRP A 186 -5.88 18.95 8.00
CA TRP A 186 -6.69 20.07 8.50
C TRP A 186 -8.11 20.13 7.94
N LEU A 187 -8.46 19.26 6.98
CA LEU A 187 -9.83 19.22 6.45
C LEU A 187 -10.79 18.60 7.46
N GLY A 188 -11.36 19.50 8.29
CA GLY A 188 -12.46 19.22 9.22
C GLY A 188 -12.01 18.79 10.62
N PHE A 189 -12.84 19.10 11.59
CA PHE A 189 -12.68 18.89 13.04
C PHE A 189 -12.46 17.42 13.49
N GLN A 190 -12.25 16.51 12.57
CA GLN A 190 -12.04 15.09 12.86
C GLN A 190 -10.98 14.50 11.90
N HIS A 191 -9.78 14.40 12.36
CA HIS A 191 -8.60 14.01 11.59
C HIS A 191 -8.61 12.57 11.05
N ILE A 192 -8.83 12.37 9.74
CA ILE A 192 -8.21 11.27 9.04
C ILE A 192 -6.79 11.74 8.75
N SER A 193 -5.86 11.42 9.62
CA SER A 193 -4.52 12.01 9.59
C SER A 193 -3.43 10.97 9.68
N ALA A 194 -3.81 9.68 9.70
CA ALA A 194 -2.88 8.62 9.95
C ALA A 194 -2.83 7.61 8.80
N HIS A 195 -1.70 6.98 8.72
CA HIS A 195 -1.41 5.84 7.90
C HIS A 195 -1.19 4.61 8.79
N GLY A 196 -1.51 3.45 8.27
CA GLY A 196 -1.48 2.21 9.04
C GLY A 196 -0.09 1.57 9.23
N GLY A 197 1.04 2.23 8.91
CA GLY A 197 2.34 1.55 8.91
C GLY A 197 3.55 2.43 9.22
N ASN A 198 4.70 1.79 9.46
CA ASN A 198 6.00 2.43 9.62
C ASN A 198 6.44 3.06 8.29
N LEU A 199 6.80 4.34 8.32
CA LEU A 199 7.18 5.06 7.11
C LEU A 199 8.59 4.72 6.67
N ILE A 200 8.72 4.36 5.40
CA ILE A 200 9.96 4.29 4.64
C ILE A 200 9.87 5.37 3.56
N TYR A 201 10.71 6.37 3.68
CA TYR A 201 10.70 7.54 2.80
C TYR A 201 11.91 7.51 1.88
N PHE A 202 11.68 7.53 0.58
CA PHE A 202 12.72 7.77 -0.41
C PHE A 202 12.86 9.27 -0.64
N ASP A 203 14.06 9.79 -0.49
CA ASP A 203 14.34 11.20 -0.77
C ASP A 203 14.48 11.48 -2.28
N SER A 204 14.76 12.72 -2.63
CA SER A 204 14.92 13.15 -4.03
C SER A 204 16.10 12.50 -4.78
N LYS A 205 16.95 11.74 -4.06
CA LYS A 205 18.04 10.94 -4.63
C LYS A 205 17.72 9.45 -4.65
N GLY A 206 16.54 9.04 -4.19
CA GLY A 206 16.14 7.66 -4.07
C GLY A 206 16.72 6.94 -2.84
N LEU A 207 17.31 7.66 -1.89
CA LEU A 207 17.86 7.07 -0.68
C LEU A 207 16.74 6.82 0.34
N PRO A 208 16.64 5.62 0.92
CA PRO A 208 15.62 5.30 1.90
C PRO A 208 15.96 5.86 3.29
N HIS A 209 14.95 6.37 3.95
CA HIS A 209 15.04 6.85 5.33
C HIS A 209 13.97 6.15 6.18
N MET A 210 14.38 5.65 7.36
CA MET A 210 13.52 5.01 8.34
C MET A 210 13.74 5.66 9.72
N GLY A 211 12.69 5.71 10.55
CA GLY A 211 12.83 6.15 11.95
C GLY A 211 13.31 7.60 12.16
N PHE A 212 13.11 8.47 11.20
CA PHE A 212 13.61 9.85 11.24
C PHE A 212 12.81 10.77 12.18
N LYS A 213 13.48 11.81 12.72
CA LYS A 213 12.88 12.82 13.60
C LYS A 213 11.88 13.72 12.84
N ARG A 214 10.85 14.25 13.53
CA ARG A 214 9.78 15.08 12.95
C ARG A 214 10.25 16.23 12.04
N GLY A 215 11.39 16.87 12.35
CA GLY A 215 11.92 17.98 11.56
C GLY A 215 12.53 17.58 10.21
N PHE A 216 12.84 16.30 9.99
CA PHE A 216 13.44 15.82 8.74
C PHE A 216 12.49 16.02 7.56
N MET A 217 11.24 15.59 7.67
CA MET A 217 10.22 15.73 6.61
C MET A 217 9.95 17.18 6.21
N PHE A 218 10.00 18.10 7.19
CA PHE A 218 9.83 19.52 6.92
C PHE A 218 11.01 20.10 6.13
N LYS A 219 12.24 19.72 6.48
CA LYS A 219 13.45 20.11 5.74
C LYS A 219 13.44 19.59 4.30
N GLU A 220 13.07 18.32 4.10
CA GLU A 220 12.97 17.73 2.76
C GLU A 220 11.84 18.37 1.94
N TRP A 221 10.71 18.72 2.57
CA TRP A 221 9.63 19.47 1.92
C TRP A 221 10.08 20.85 1.45
N ILE A 222 10.83 21.60 2.30
CA ILE A 222 11.40 22.90 1.93
C ILE A 222 12.38 22.73 0.76
N LYS A 223 13.29 21.76 0.80
CA LYS A 223 14.21 21.47 -0.29
C LYS A 223 13.48 21.13 -1.60
N GLY A 224 12.43 20.31 -1.52
CA GLY A 224 11.57 20.00 -2.67
C GLY A 224 10.85 21.22 -3.23
N MET A 225 10.43 22.13 -2.37
CA MET A 225 9.80 23.40 -2.76
C MET A 225 10.78 24.32 -3.52
N TRP A 226 12.01 24.45 -3.04
CA TRP A 226 13.05 25.27 -3.69
C TRP A 226 13.50 24.68 -5.03
N ARG A 227 13.62 23.36 -5.14
CA ARG A 227 13.96 22.68 -6.40
C ARG A 227 12.82 22.71 -7.42
N GLY A 228 11.56 22.71 -6.97
CA GLY A 228 10.38 22.80 -7.82
C GLY A 228 10.14 24.19 -8.41
N PHE A 229 10.83 25.24 -7.93
CA PHE A 229 10.82 26.56 -8.59
C PHE A 229 11.62 26.58 -9.89
N SER A 230 12.49 25.62 -10.12
CA SER A 230 13.36 25.52 -11.31
C SER A 230 12.93 24.48 -12.35
N ARG A 231 11.85 23.72 -12.12
CA ARG A 231 11.28 22.73 -13.06
C ARG A 231 9.76 22.65 -12.91
N ASP A 232 9.05 22.39 -14.02
CA ASP A 232 7.59 22.30 -14.09
C ASP A 232 7.01 21.43 -12.96
N ARG A 233 6.35 22.07 -12.01
CA ARG A 233 5.92 21.53 -10.68
C ARG A 233 4.89 20.41 -10.73
N THR A 234 4.14 20.31 -11.82
CA THR A 234 3.00 19.37 -11.90
C THR A 234 3.44 17.97 -12.30
N TRP A 235 4.50 17.84 -13.07
CA TRP A 235 4.95 16.53 -13.58
C TRP A 235 5.75 15.72 -12.55
N ASP A 236 6.55 16.34 -11.69
CA ASP A 236 7.38 15.62 -10.70
C ASP A 236 6.54 14.90 -9.64
N SER A 237 5.44 15.51 -9.17
CA SER A 237 4.64 14.90 -8.09
C SER A 237 3.78 13.72 -8.54
N PHE A 238 3.43 13.63 -9.82
CA PHE A 238 2.75 12.47 -10.40
C PHE A 238 3.74 11.37 -10.79
N SER A 239 4.93 11.72 -11.28
CA SER A 239 5.99 10.73 -11.54
C SER A 239 6.50 10.07 -10.25
N ASP A 240 6.54 10.82 -9.14
CA ASP A 240 6.86 10.29 -7.82
C ASP A 240 5.79 9.32 -7.29
N HIS A 241 4.54 9.41 -7.79
CA HIS A 241 3.45 8.51 -7.44
C HIS A 241 3.43 7.22 -8.28
N ASP A 242 4.15 7.15 -9.38
CA ASP A 242 4.15 5.96 -10.24
C ASP A 242 4.70 4.72 -9.50
N ILE A 243 3.94 3.63 -9.56
CA ILE A 243 4.31 2.35 -8.93
C ILE A 243 5.62 1.77 -9.49
N THR A 244 5.92 2.02 -10.76
CA THR A 244 7.17 1.55 -11.38
C THR A 244 8.39 2.23 -10.75
N SER A 245 8.26 3.48 -10.32
CA SER A 245 9.28 4.20 -9.55
C SER A 245 9.51 3.56 -8.18
N TYR A 246 8.45 3.21 -7.45
CA TYR A 246 8.56 2.48 -6.19
C TYR A 246 9.21 1.10 -6.37
N TYR A 247 8.81 0.36 -7.39
CA TYR A 247 9.39 -0.94 -7.71
C TYR A 247 10.88 -0.83 -8.01
N ARG A 248 11.28 0.13 -8.85
CA ARG A 248 12.68 0.37 -9.19
C ARG A 248 13.51 0.68 -7.94
N LEU A 249 13.06 1.61 -7.10
CA LEU A 249 13.77 2.01 -5.87
C LEU A 249 13.92 0.84 -4.89
N CYS A 250 12.88 0.05 -4.68
CA CYS A 250 12.96 -1.15 -3.83
C CYS A 250 13.93 -2.20 -4.39
N ARG A 251 13.93 -2.40 -5.72
CA ARG A 251 14.82 -3.34 -6.40
C ARG A 251 16.28 -2.92 -6.31
N GLU A 252 16.58 -1.64 -6.48
CA GLU A 252 17.94 -1.11 -6.33
C GLU A 252 18.47 -1.41 -4.93
N LYS A 253 17.69 -1.17 -3.88
CA LYS A 253 18.08 -1.47 -2.50
C LYS A 253 18.20 -2.97 -2.21
N MET A 254 17.36 -3.80 -2.82
CA MET A 254 17.49 -5.26 -2.70
C MET A 254 18.82 -5.76 -3.30
N VAL A 255 19.28 -5.17 -4.39
CA VAL A 255 20.56 -5.57 -5.03
C VAL A 255 21.74 -5.12 -4.19
N GLU A 256 21.69 -3.91 -3.60
CA GLU A 256 22.71 -3.42 -2.66
C GLU A 256 22.82 -4.33 -1.42
N ASP A 257 21.69 -4.69 -0.78
CA ASP A 257 21.65 -5.59 0.42
C ASP A 257 22.24 -7.00 0.17
N VAL A 258 22.30 -7.45 -1.07
CA VAL A 258 22.85 -8.78 -1.42
C VAL A 258 24.34 -8.69 -1.75
N ALA A 259 24.84 -7.49 -2.07
CA ALA A 259 26.24 -7.26 -2.42
C ALA A 259 27.14 -6.98 -1.20
N ASP A 260 26.54 -6.57 -0.07
CA ASP A 260 27.20 -6.41 1.24
C ASP A 260 27.12 -7.71 2.05
#